data_217638edccdc145b9ad528becd1315ba
#
_entry.id   217638edccdc145b9ad528becd1315ba
#
_cell.length_a   1.000
_cell.length_b   1.000
_cell.length_c   1.000
_cell.angle_alpha   90.00
_cell.angle_beta   90.00
_cell.angle_gamma   90.00
#
_symmetry.space_group_name_H-M   'P 1'
#
loop_
_entity.id
_entity.type
_entity.pdbx_description
1 polymer ?
#
loop_
_entity_poly.entity_id
_entity_poly.type
_entity_poly.pdbx_seq_one_letter_code
_entity_poly.pdbx_strand_id
1 'polypeptide(L)'
;MLFSAIDEHALKVSCMGYRDNHEDAIYGEDKNNWQNPFSNETAIFQMSGGGVARINEFRRVGINKPSSYITCMYGEKAAYECSVTKHTYQIGVASGKDPYIEDVGHLVNTIDYNKDLEDGTMDMNRDPISVKYIEGFAPIQDRSRLPKVFRNLPNFSHYNSHPFLVDDFVRAVMTGKLPPNNAWESARYMVPGLIAHESALKGGVLMDVPDFGGAPENWERITYELKDNYEDTSKFYEVPSGYLSK
;
A
#
# COMPACT_ATOMS: atom_id res chain seq x y z
N MET A 1 1.97 3.57 1.59
CA MET A 1 1.46 4.25 0.37
C MET A 1 1.42 5.77 0.49
N LEU A 2 0.67 6.35 1.45
CA LEU A 2 0.54 7.81 1.54
C LEU A 2 1.89 8.52 1.66
N PHE A 3 2.71 8.14 2.63
CA PHE A 3 4.00 8.79 2.89
C PHE A 3 4.97 8.67 1.70
N SER A 4 4.97 7.52 1.04
CA SER A 4 5.76 7.31 -0.18
C SER A 4 5.28 8.18 -1.36
N ALA A 5 3.98 8.44 -1.48
CA ALA A 5 3.42 9.22 -2.59
C ALA A 5 3.76 10.71 -2.50
N ILE A 6 3.94 11.24 -1.29
CA ILE A 6 4.24 12.66 -1.04
C ILE A 6 5.71 12.90 -0.64
N ASP A 7 6.51 11.84 -0.55
CA ASP A 7 7.92 11.86 -0.11
C ASP A 7 8.11 12.58 1.25
N GLU A 8 7.19 12.33 2.17
CA GLU A 8 7.19 12.91 3.50
C GLU A 8 7.17 11.83 4.58
N HIS A 9 7.54 12.18 5.79
CA HIS A 9 7.44 11.34 6.97
C HIS A 9 6.61 11.98 8.06
N ALA A 10 6.06 11.17 8.96
CA ALA A 10 5.28 11.65 10.10
C ALA A 10 6.22 12.19 11.20
N LEU A 11 5.85 13.35 11.75
CA LEU A 11 6.55 13.97 12.89
C LEU A 11 5.85 13.71 14.22
N LYS A 12 4.51 13.78 14.21
CA LYS A 12 3.66 13.58 15.39
C LYS A 12 2.41 12.81 15.02
N VAL A 13 1.82 12.16 16.00
CA VAL A 13 0.56 11.43 15.83
C VAL A 13 -0.32 11.53 17.08
N SER A 14 -1.62 11.64 16.85
CA SER A 14 -2.67 11.38 17.83
C SER A 14 -3.63 10.33 17.27
N CYS A 15 -3.99 9.34 18.06
CA CYS A 15 -4.84 8.23 17.62
C CYS A 15 -5.90 7.89 18.63
N MET A 16 -7.11 7.61 18.15
CA MET A 16 -8.22 7.09 18.94
C MET A 16 -8.55 5.66 18.49
N GLY A 17 -8.72 4.77 19.47
CA GLY A 17 -9.07 3.38 19.24
C GLY A 17 -10.47 3.04 19.77
N TYR A 18 -11.22 2.25 19.02
CA TYR A 18 -12.45 1.63 19.47
C TYR A 18 -12.12 0.31 20.16
N ARG A 19 -12.40 0.21 21.47
CA ARG A 19 -12.24 -1.04 22.22
C ARG A 19 -13.25 -2.06 21.73
N ASP A 20 -12.75 -3.19 21.27
CA ASP A 20 -13.60 -4.28 20.81
C ASP A 20 -14.27 -4.98 21.96
N ASN A 21 -15.55 -5.28 21.81
CA ASN A 21 -16.37 -5.98 22.82
C ASN A 21 -16.89 -7.33 22.33
N HIS A 22 -16.38 -7.85 21.21
CA HIS A 22 -16.75 -9.17 20.74
C HIS A 22 -16.05 -10.27 21.54
N GLU A 23 -16.74 -11.37 21.74
CA GLU A 23 -16.24 -12.51 22.52
C GLU A 23 -15.52 -13.57 21.65
N ASP A 24 -14.88 -13.15 20.55
CA ASP A 24 -14.22 -14.06 19.61
C ASP A 24 -12.71 -14.24 19.85
N ALA A 25 -12.20 -13.71 20.95
CA ALA A 25 -10.80 -13.84 21.36
C ALA A 25 -9.75 -13.26 20.40
N ILE A 26 -10.12 -12.29 19.52
CA ILE A 26 -9.19 -11.65 18.60
C ILE A 26 -8.59 -10.38 19.21
N TYR A 27 -9.45 -9.46 19.71
CA TYR A 27 -9.03 -8.22 20.33
C TYR A 27 -9.32 -8.25 21.83
N GLY A 28 -8.51 -7.55 22.62
CA GLY A 28 -8.67 -7.42 24.06
C GLY A 28 -7.34 -7.69 24.78
N GLU A 29 -7.29 -7.23 26.03
CA GLU A 29 -6.25 -7.59 26.97
C GLU A 29 -6.28 -9.13 27.16
N ASP A 30 -5.13 -9.77 27.14
CA ASP A 30 -4.97 -11.23 27.22
C ASP A 30 -5.54 -12.06 26.04
N LYS A 31 -5.99 -11.41 24.97
CA LYS A 31 -6.52 -12.11 23.77
C LYS A 31 -5.52 -12.27 22.65
N ASN A 32 -4.52 -11.40 22.58
CA ASN A 32 -3.47 -11.47 21.55
C ASN A 32 -2.10 -11.11 22.15
N ASN A 33 -1.04 -11.44 21.43
CA ASN A 33 0.35 -11.27 21.89
C ASN A 33 0.75 -9.80 22.12
N TRP A 34 0.02 -8.85 21.51
CA TRP A 34 0.30 -7.41 21.61
C TRP A 34 -0.59 -6.71 22.61
N GLN A 35 -1.48 -7.42 23.30
CA GLN A 35 -2.46 -6.85 24.24
C GLN A 35 -3.32 -5.76 23.57
N ASN A 36 -3.56 -5.89 22.26
CA ASN A 36 -4.30 -4.92 21.50
C ASN A 36 -5.82 -5.04 21.76
N PRO A 37 -6.44 -4.03 22.40
CA PRO A 37 -7.88 -4.04 22.67
C PRO A 37 -8.69 -3.41 21.53
N PHE A 38 -8.05 -2.84 20.51
CA PHE A 38 -8.73 -2.03 19.49
C PHE A 38 -8.90 -2.80 18.18
N SER A 39 -10.13 -2.89 17.69
CA SER A 39 -10.43 -3.40 16.36
C SER A 39 -10.45 -2.32 15.28
N ASN A 40 -10.65 -1.08 15.67
CA ASN A 40 -10.67 0.07 14.77
C ASN A 40 -9.89 1.22 15.37
N GLU A 41 -9.00 1.82 14.59
CA GLU A 41 -8.19 2.95 15.01
C GLU A 41 -8.23 4.06 13.95
N THR A 42 -8.27 5.31 14.42
CA THR A 42 -8.17 6.51 13.56
C THR A 42 -7.02 7.38 14.07
N ALA A 43 -6.02 7.57 13.23
CA ALA A 43 -4.84 8.35 13.52
C ALA A 43 -4.77 9.61 12.66
N ILE A 44 -4.33 10.73 13.28
CA ILE A 44 -4.03 11.99 12.61
C ILE A 44 -2.55 12.27 12.81
N PHE A 45 -1.85 12.50 11.71
CA PHE A 45 -0.40 12.72 11.65
C PHE A 45 -0.09 14.15 11.21
N GLN A 46 0.86 14.78 11.87
CA GLN A 46 1.56 15.95 11.36
C GLN A 46 2.72 15.48 10.49
N MET A 47 2.78 15.97 9.25
CA MET A 47 3.79 15.56 8.28
C MET A 47 4.97 16.54 8.22
N SER A 48 6.12 16.04 7.76
CA SER A 48 7.36 16.83 7.67
C SER A 48 7.27 18.02 6.72
N GLY A 49 6.46 17.96 5.68
CA GLY A 49 6.18 19.07 4.77
C GLY A 49 5.10 20.05 5.28
N GLY A 50 4.60 19.86 6.50
CA GLY A 50 3.57 20.70 7.11
C GLY A 50 2.14 20.27 6.83
N GLY A 51 1.93 19.23 6.02
CA GLY A 51 0.63 18.64 5.76
C GLY A 51 0.08 17.87 6.95
N VAL A 52 -1.18 17.46 6.83
CA VAL A 52 -1.88 16.60 7.80
C VAL A 52 -2.37 15.36 7.09
N ALA A 53 -2.05 14.19 7.64
CA ALA A 53 -2.55 12.91 7.14
C ALA A 53 -3.52 12.29 8.15
N ARG A 54 -4.60 11.67 7.65
CA ARG A 54 -5.49 10.84 8.43
C ARG A 54 -5.42 9.40 7.90
N ILE A 55 -5.15 8.45 8.78
CA ILE A 55 -5.14 7.03 8.46
C ILE A 55 -6.11 6.31 9.39
N ASN A 56 -6.96 5.51 8.78
CA ASN A 56 -7.90 4.65 9.49
C ASN A 56 -7.53 3.18 9.24
N GLU A 57 -7.50 2.39 10.28
CA GLU A 57 -7.39 0.94 10.20
C GLU A 57 -8.63 0.34 10.88
N PHE A 58 -9.58 -0.11 10.06
CA PHE A 58 -10.86 -0.61 10.54
C PHE A 58 -11.01 -2.09 10.19
N ARG A 59 -11.06 -2.95 11.21
CA ARG A 59 -11.22 -4.39 11.05
C ARG A 59 -12.65 -4.87 11.29
N ARG A 60 -13.43 -4.09 12.03
CA ARG A 60 -14.81 -4.41 12.35
C ARG A 60 -15.74 -3.28 11.95
N VAL A 61 -15.94 -3.15 10.66
CA VAL A 61 -16.90 -2.21 10.06
C VAL A 61 -17.69 -2.91 8.96
N GLY A 62 -18.89 -2.41 8.67
CA GLY A 62 -19.78 -2.98 7.67
C GLY A 62 -19.31 -2.81 6.21
N ILE A 63 -18.28 -2.02 5.96
CA ILE A 63 -17.70 -1.86 4.62
C ILE A 63 -16.65 -2.96 4.40
N ASN A 64 -17.08 -4.04 3.81
CA ASN A 64 -16.21 -5.15 3.48
C ASN A 64 -15.99 -5.28 1.97
N LYS A 65 -17.01 -4.98 1.20
CA LYS A 65 -17.04 -5.05 -0.26
C LYS A 65 -17.95 -3.93 -0.79
N PRO A 66 -17.69 -3.37 -1.95
CA PRO A 66 -16.68 -3.69 -2.96
C PRO A 66 -15.25 -3.30 -2.58
N SER A 67 -14.98 -2.21 -1.89
CA SER A 67 -13.61 -1.86 -1.50
C SER A 67 -13.55 -1.40 -0.05
N SER A 68 -12.54 -1.88 0.67
CA SER A 68 -12.17 -1.40 2.00
C SER A 68 -11.04 -0.36 1.98
N TYR A 69 -10.50 -0.06 0.80
CA TYR A 69 -9.42 0.92 0.64
C TYR A 69 -9.95 2.21 0.06
N ILE A 70 -10.11 3.21 0.92
CA ILE A 70 -10.57 4.56 0.55
C ILE A 70 -9.39 5.51 0.75
N THR A 71 -9.05 6.28 -0.28
CA THR A 71 -7.91 7.19 -0.26
C THR A 71 -8.30 8.52 -0.85
N CYS A 72 -8.01 9.60 -0.14
CA CYS A 72 -8.20 10.96 -0.62
C CYS A 72 -6.91 11.76 -0.42
N MET A 73 -6.58 12.60 -1.39
CA MET A 73 -5.46 13.53 -1.33
C MET A 73 -5.92 14.91 -1.75
N TYR A 74 -5.66 15.91 -0.93
CA TYR A 74 -6.05 17.30 -1.18
C TYR A 74 -4.81 18.18 -1.16
N GLY A 75 -4.47 18.74 -2.30
CA GLY A 75 -3.41 19.70 -2.47
C GLY A 75 -3.93 21.06 -2.93
N GLU A 76 -3.08 22.05 -2.98
CA GLU A 76 -3.44 23.42 -3.38
C GLU A 76 -3.94 23.49 -4.83
N LYS A 77 -3.40 22.67 -5.72
CA LYS A 77 -3.64 22.74 -7.16
C LYS A 77 -4.58 21.67 -7.66
N ALA A 78 -4.66 20.55 -6.97
CA ALA A 78 -5.43 19.39 -7.39
C ALA A 78 -5.85 18.54 -6.19
N ALA A 79 -6.88 17.72 -6.37
CA ALA A 79 -7.32 16.73 -5.43
C ALA A 79 -7.58 15.38 -6.13
N TYR A 80 -7.42 14.31 -5.37
CA TYR A 80 -7.81 12.97 -5.78
C TYR A 80 -8.69 12.36 -4.70
N GLU A 81 -9.80 11.76 -5.11
CA GLU A 81 -10.71 11.03 -4.23
C GLU A 81 -10.98 9.63 -4.77
N CYS A 82 -10.74 8.64 -3.93
CA CYS A 82 -11.18 7.27 -4.15
C CYS A 82 -12.30 6.96 -3.16
N SER A 83 -13.50 6.80 -3.69
CA SER A 83 -14.64 6.28 -2.93
C SER A 83 -14.81 4.77 -3.15
N VAL A 84 -15.89 4.20 -2.62
CA VAL A 84 -16.21 2.78 -2.78
C VAL A 84 -16.35 2.35 -4.25
N THR A 85 -16.80 3.26 -5.12
CA THR A 85 -17.16 2.94 -6.52
C THR A 85 -16.55 3.88 -7.56
N LYS A 86 -15.82 4.92 -7.14
CA LYS A 86 -15.33 5.94 -8.06
C LYS A 86 -13.95 6.42 -7.69
N HIS A 87 -13.19 6.77 -8.71
CA HIS A 87 -11.92 7.47 -8.61
C HIS A 87 -12.03 8.78 -9.35
N THR A 88 -11.87 9.90 -8.67
CA THR A 88 -12.00 11.23 -9.30
C THR A 88 -10.71 12.02 -9.09
N TYR A 89 -10.31 12.72 -10.16
CA TYR A 89 -9.25 13.69 -10.13
C TYR A 89 -9.81 15.07 -10.40
N GLN A 90 -9.41 16.05 -9.63
CA GLN A 90 -9.92 17.40 -9.68
C GLN A 90 -8.76 18.38 -9.83
N ILE A 91 -8.91 19.32 -10.78
CA ILE A 91 -7.99 20.45 -10.91
C ILE A 91 -8.69 21.69 -10.38
N GLY A 92 -8.04 22.39 -9.45
CA GLY A 92 -8.53 23.65 -8.89
C GLY A 92 -7.95 24.87 -9.60
N VAL A 93 -8.57 26.03 -9.38
CA VAL A 93 -8.14 27.32 -9.94
C VAL A 93 -6.71 27.72 -9.59
N ALA A 94 -6.20 27.30 -8.44
CA ALA A 94 -4.83 27.58 -8.01
C ALA A 94 -3.76 26.90 -8.89
N SER A 95 -4.17 25.93 -9.74
CA SER A 95 -3.29 25.30 -10.73
C SER A 95 -2.90 26.24 -11.89
N GLY A 96 -3.62 27.36 -12.08
CA GLY A 96 -3.53 28.22 -13.26
C GLY A 96 -4.22 27.67 -14.51
N LYS A 97 -4.98 26.58 -14.38
CA LYS A 97 -5.80 25.97 -15.44
C LYS A 97 -7.27 26.16 -15.14
N ASP A 98 -8.10 25.97 -16.17
CA ASP A 98 -9.55 25.91 -15.97
C ASP A 98 -9.90 24.74 -15.04
N PRO A 99 -10.74 24.96 -14.02
CA PRO A 99 -11.13 23.90 -13.10
C PRO A 99 -11.92 22.81 -13.82
N TYR A 100 -11.60 21.54 -13.51
CA TYR A 100 -12.38 20.40 -14.02
C TYR A 100 -12.33 19.20 -13.06
N ILE A 101 -13.26 18.29 -13.23
CA ILE A 101 -13.33 17.01 -12.52
C ILE A 101 -13.34 15.91 -13.58
N GLU A 102 -12.53 14.90 -13.37
CA GLU A 102 -12.37 13.75 -14.26
C GLU A 102 -12.54 12.43 -13.48
N ASP A 103 -13.23 11.47 -14.09
CA ASP A 103 -13.24 10.08 -13.61
C ASP A 103 -11.99 9.38 -14.14
N VAL A 104 -11.10 9.02 -13.22
CA VAL A 104 -9.81 8.34 -13.51
C VAL A 104 -9.85 6.85 -13.20
N GLY A 105 -11.03 6.27 -13.05
CA GLY A 105 -11.19 4.83 -12.77
C GLY A 105 -10.52 3.92 -13.79
N HIS A 106 -10.39 4.37 -15.05
CA HIS A 106 -9.70 3.64 -16.11
C HIS A 106 -8.16 3.49 -15.89
N LEU A 107 -7.58 4.30 -14.99
CA LEU A 107 -6.16 4.22 -14.63
C LEU A 107 -5.87 3.28 -13.45
N VAL A 108 -6.90 2.64 -12.92
CA VAL A 108 -6.82 1.81 -11.72
C VAL A 108 -6.97 0.34 -12.09
N ASN A 109 -6.17 -0.53 -11.47
CA ASN A 109 -6.35 -1.97 -11.57
C ASN A 109 -7.71 -2.36 -11.01
N THR A 110 -8.44 -3.16 -11.76
CA THR A 110 -9.74 -3.70 -11.35
C THR A 110 -9.66 -5.20 -11.12
N ILE A 111 -10.40 -5.69 -10.13
CA ILE A 111 -10.59 -7.12 -9.90
C ILE A 111 -12.08 -7.42 -10.08
N ASP A 112 -12.39 -8.31 -11.01
CA ASP A 112 -13.68 -8.98 -11.09
C ASP A 112 -13.58 -10.30 -10.33
N TYR A 113 -14.00 -10.31 -9.08
CA TYR A 113 -13.84 -11.46 -8.19
C TYR A 113 -14.52 -12.74 -8.71
N ASN A 114 -15.62 -12.62 -9.42
CA ASN A 114 -16.30 -13.79 -9.95
C ASN A 114 -15.55 -14.35 -11.16
N LYS A 115 -15.06 -13.49 -12.04
CA LYS A 115 -14.24 -13.89 -13.17
C LYS A 115 -12.92 -14.52 -12.73
N ASP A 116 -12.26 -13.91 -11.74
CA ASP A 116 -10.99 -14.42 -11.23
C ASP A 116 -11.15 -15.78 -10.55
N LEU A 117 -12.32 -16.08 -9.96
CA LEU A 117 -12.65 -17.43 -9.48
C LEU A 117 -12.82 -18.43 -10.63
N GLU A 118 -13.56 -18.05 -11.69
CA GLU A 118 -13.77 -18.88 -12.90
C GLU A 118 -12.44 -19.19 -13.61
N ASP A 119 -11.56 -18.19 -13.70
CA ASP A 119 -10.25 -18.32 -14.35
C ASP A 119 -9.22 -19.04 -13.47
N GLY A 120 -9.56 -19.41 -12.23
CA GLY A 120 -8.66 -20.09 -11.27
C GLY A 120 -7.53 -19.21 -10.74
N THR A 121 -7.65 -17.91 -10.85
CA THR A 121 -6.64 -16.93 -10.37
C THR A 121 -6.86 -16.53 -8.92
N MET A 122 -7.97 -16.92 -8.32
CA MET A 122 -8.30 -16.75 -6.91
C MET A 122 -8.52 -18.09 -6.19
N ASP A 123 -8.65 -18.02 -4.87
CA ASP A 123 -8.95 -19.19 -4.05
C ASP A 123 -10.31 -19.79 -4.44
N MET A 124 -10.27 -20.98 -5.00
CA MET A 124 -11.44 -21.75 -5.46
C MET A 124 -12.35 -22.20 -4.32
N ASN A 125 -11.92 -22.10 -3.06
CA ASN A 125 -12.76 -22.41 -1.89
C ASN A 125 -13.64 -21.23 -1.47
N ARG A 126 -13.53 -20.11 -2.16
CA ARG A 126 -14.34 -18.93 -1.88
C ARG A 126 -15.66 -19.00 -2.62
N ASP A 127 -16.76 -18.76 -1.90
CA ASP A 127 -18.08 -18.62 -2.53
C ASP A 127 -18.12 -17.45 -3.50
N PRO A 128 -18.73 -17.63 -4.67
CA PRO A 128 -18.97 -16.51 -5.60
C PRO A 128 -19.68 -15.35 -4.93
N ILE A 129 -19.32 -14.15 -5.30
CA ILE A 129 -19.98 -12.95 -4.79
C ILE A 129 -21.31 -12.79 -5.51
N SER A 130 -22.40 -12.70 -4.73
CA SER A 130 -23.77 -12.63 -5.29
C SER A 130 -24.03 -11.35 -6.10
N VAL A 131 -23.28 -10.29 -5.85
CA VAL A 131 -23.36 -9.02 -6.57
C VAL A 131 -22.09 -8.86 -7.40
N LYS A 132 -22.26 -8.77 -8.72
CA LYS A 132 -21.13 -8.49 -9.61
C LYS A 132 -20.66 -7.05 -9.41
N TYR A 133 -19.42 -6.91 -9.00
CA TYR A 133 -18.76 -5.61 -8.92
C TYR A 133 -17.26 -5.75 -9.28
N ILE A 134 -16.69 -4.62 -9.65
CA ILE A 134 -15.27 -4.50 -9.98
C ILE A 134 -14.64 -3.60 -8.93
N GLU A 135 -13.61 -4.10 -8.27
CA GLU A 135 -12.84 -3.35 -7.29
C GLU A 135 -11.58 -2.77 -7.95
N GLY A 136 -11.31 -1.49 -7.71
CA GLY A 136 -10.10 -0.85 -8.18
C GLY A 136 -9.52 0.04 -7.10
N PHE A 137 -8.28 -0.22 -6.67
CA PHE A 137 -7.62 0.56 -5.64
C PHE A 137 -6.10 0.71 -5.81
N ALA A 138 -5.56 0.26 -6.91
CA ALA A 138 -4.16 0.43 -7.23
C ALA A 138 -3.99 0.89 -8.68
N PRO A 139 -3.02 1.75 -8.98
CA PRO A 139 -2.73 2.13 -10.36
C PRO A 139 -2.38 0.91 -11.21
N ILE A 140 -2.69 0.97 -12.50
CA ILE A 140 -2.23 -0.03 -13.46
C ILE A 140 -0.69 -0.01 -13.44
N GLN A 141 -0.09 -1.16 -13.13
CA GLN A 141 1.34 -1.27 -12.98
C GLN A 141 2.01 -1.52 -14.33
N ASP A 142 3.06 -0.75 -14.63
CA ASP A 142 3.95 -1.07 -15.73
C ASP A 142 4.86 -2.24 -15.35
N ARG A 143 4.59 -3.40 -15.94
CA ARG A 143 5.37 -4.63 -15.72
C ARG A 143 6.62 -4.72 -16.60
N SER A 144 6.87 -3.75 -17.47
CA SER A 144 8.03 -3.76 -18.37
C SER A 144 9.35 -3.81 -17.61
N ARG A 145 9.39 -3.27 -16.38
CA ARG A 145 10.57 -3.31 -15.51
C ARG A 145 10.85 -4.68 -14.87
N LEU A 146 9.89 -5.60 -14.89
CA LEU A 146 10.10 -6.95 -14.38
C LEU A 146 10.85 -7.84 -15.39
N PRO A 147 11.60 -8.85 -14.92
CA PRO A 147 12.13 -9.89 -15.78
C PRO A 147 11.04 -10.52 -16.64
N LYS A 148 11.37 -10.90 -17.88
CA LYS A 148 10.39 -11.42 -18.88
C LYS A 148 9.51 -12.53 -18.32
N VAL A 149 10.07 -13.44 -17.52
CA VAL A 149 9.36 -14.57 -16.92
C VAL A 149 8.26 -14.17 -15.94
N PHE A 150 8.32 -12.94 -15.39
CA PHE A 150 7.36 -12.43 -14.41
C PHE A 150 6.39 -11.38 -14.96
N ARG A 151 6.52 -10.98 -16.24
CA ARG A 151 5.66 -9.94 -16.84
C ARG A 151 4.23 -10.42 -17.08
N ASN A 152 4.05 -11.69 -17.41
CA ASN A 152 2.76 -12.28 -17.80
C ASN A 152 2.14 -13.16 -16.71
N LEU A 153 2.54 -12.94 -15.46
CA LEU A 153 1.91 -13.66 -14.35
C LEU A 153 0.45 -13.25 -14.20
N PRO A 154 -0.44 -14.20 -13.86
CA PRO A 154 -1.82 -13.87 -13.53
C PRO A 154 -1.88 -12.90 -12.35
N ASN A 155 -3.01 -12.22 -12.20
CA ASN A 155 -3.21 -11.34 -11.08
C ASN A 155 -3.35 -12.16 -9.80
N PHE A 156 -2.41 -11.99 -8.90
CA PHE A 156 -2.57 -12.53 -7.56
C PHE A 156 -2.49 -11.43 -6.51
N SER A 157 -2.57 -11.90 -5.26
CA SER A 157 -2.65 -11.09 -4.07
C SER A 157 -1.83 -9.78 -4.13
N HIS A 158 -2.36 -8.74 -3.53
CA HIS A 158 -1.79 -7.40 -3.49
C HIS A 158 -1.52 -6.77 -4.87
N TYR A 159 -2.41 -7.06 -5.84
CA TYR A 159 -2.39 -6.42 -7.17
C TYR A 159 -1.05 -6.53 -7.88
N ASN A 160 -0.39 -7.70 -7.72
CA ASN A 160 0.91 -7.99 -8.33
C ASN A 160 2.05 -7.09 -7.89
N SER A 161 1.98 -6.51 -6.69
CA SER A 161 3.10 -5.75 -6.13
C SER A 161 4.27 -6.64 -5.67
N HIS A 162 4.00 -7.89 -5.28
CA HIS A 162 5.00 -8.80 -4.75
C HIS A 162 6.16 -9.09 -5.72
N PRO A 163 5.96 -9.35 -7.02
CA PRO A 163 7.07 -9.51 -7.96
C PRO A 163 8.03 -8.33 -7.98
N PHE A 164 7.51 -7.10 -7.86
CA PHE A 164 8.35 -5.90 -7.80
C PHE A 164 9.20 -5.83 -6.54
N LEU A 165 8.62 -6.18 -5.38
CA LEU A 165 9.36 -6.20 -4.12
C LEU A 165 10.46 -7.27 -4.12
N VAL A 166 10.17 -8.44 -4.67
CA VAL A 166 11.16 -9.52 -4.80
C VAL A 166 12.27 -9.15 -5.77
N ASP A 167 11.94 -8.56 -6.92
CA ASP A 167 12.92 -8.09 -7.90
C ASP A 167 13.84 -7.02 -7.30
N ASP A 168 13.28 -6.04 -6.60
CA ASP A 168 14.04 -5.00 -5.91
C ASP A 168 15.01 -5.61 -4.86
N PHE A 169 14.55 -6.58 -4.09
CA PHE A 169 15.39 -7.27 -3.10
C PHE A 169 16.53 -8.07 -3.78
N VAL A 170 16.21 -8.84 -4.81
CA VAL A 170 17.23 -9.63 -5.53
C VAL A 170 18.27 -8.72 -6.16
N ARG A 171 17.85 -7.62 -6.81
CA ARG A 171 18.78 -6.62 -7.36
C ARG A 171 19.66 -6.00 -6.29
N ALA A 172 19.10 -5.67 -5.13
CA ALA A 172 19.88 -5.14 -4.00
C ALA A 172 20.98 -6.10 -3.57
N VAL A 173 20.65 -7.39 -3.40
CA VAL A 173 21.62 -8.43 -3.03
C VAL A 173 22.68 -8.62 -4.09
N MET A 174 22.29 -8.65 -5.37
CA MET A 174 23.21 -8.89 -6.50
C MET A 174 24.14 -7.74 -6.78
N THR A 175 23.68 -6.50 -6.59
CA THR A 175 24.45 -5.29 -6.97
C THR A 175 25.10 -4.61 -5.77
N GLY A 176 24.71 -4.95 -4.55
CA GLY A 176 25.13 -4.23 -3.33
C GLY A 176 24.54 -2.83 -3.22
N LYS A 177 23.52 -2.49 -4.06
CA LYS A 177 22.89 -1.18 -4.08
C LYS A 177 21.61 -1.14 -3.26
N LEU A 178 21.25 0.05 -2.83
CA LEU A 178 20.10 0.28 -1.97
C LEU A 178 18.77 0.16 -2.76
N PRO A 179 17.84 -0.70 -2.32
CA PRO A 179 16.53 -0.77 -2.95
C PRO A 179 15.65 0.43 -2.54
N PRO A 180 14.59 0.76 -3.30
CA PRO A 180 13.64 1.80 -2.91
C PRO A 180 13.03 1.54 -1.52
N ASN A 181 12.64 0.30 -1.26
CA ASN A 181 12.10 -0.11 0.03
C ASN A 181 13.22 -0.68 0.92
N ASN A 182 14.03 0.21 1.46
CA ASN A 182 15.12 -0.12 2.37
C ASN A 182 14.71 0.02 3.84
N ALA A 183 15.62 -0.31 4.78
CA ALA A 183 15.33 -0.30 6.21
C ALA A 183 14.89 1.08 6.75
N TRP A 184 15.49 2.16 6.28
CA TRP A 184 15.13 3.52 6.70
C TRP A 184 13.75 3.92 6.21
N GLU A 185 13.46 3.70 4.92
CA GLU A 185 12.11 3.94 4.36
C GLU A 185 11.07 3.05 5.03
N SER A 186 11.40 1.78 5.25
CA SER A 186 10.50 0.86 5.95
C SER A 186 10.20 1.33 7.38
N ALA A 187 11.20 1.85 8.10
CA ALA A 187 10.99 2.43 9.43
C ALA A 187 10.04 3.63 9.37
N ARG A 188 10.21 4.55 8.41
CA ARG A 188 9.32 5.69 8.21
C ARG A 188 7.87 5.30 7.89
N TYR A 189 7.66 4.11 7.29
CA TYR A 189 6.30 3.62 7.00
C TYR A 189 5.68 2.85 8.16
N MET A 190 6.47 2.16 8.97
CA MET A 190 5.99 1.28 10.02
C MET A 190 5.87 1.95 11.38
N VAL A 191 6.88 2.73 11.78
CA VAL A 191 6.95 3.34 13.11
C VAL A 191 5.79 4.28 13.42
N PRO A 192 5.28 5.10 12.48
CA PRO A 192 4.11 5.93 12.74
C PRO A 192 2.89 5.14 13.22
N GLY A 193 2.66 3.95 12.65
CA GLY A 193 1.56 3.07 13.07
C GLY A 193 1.75 2.54 14.50
N LEU A 194 2.97 2.17 14.88
CA LEU A 194 3.28 1.72 16.24
C LEU A 194 3.04 2.84 17.27
N ILE A 195 3.50 4.05 16.98
CA ILE A 195 3.28 5.20 17.86
C ILE A 195 1.80 5.62 17.89
N ALA A 196 1.08 5.48 16.77
CA ALA A 196 -0.36 5.70 16.74
C ALA A 196 -1.10 4.76 17.70
N HIS A 197 -0.76 3.47 17.69
CA HIS A 197 -1.32 2.51 18.62
C HIS A 197 -1.00 2.85 20.07
N GLU A 198 0.24 3.24 20.39
CA GLU A 198 0.59 3.71 21.72
C GLU A 198 -0.20 4.97 22.15
N SER A 199 -0.42 5.91 21.23
CA SER A 199 -1.29 7.06 21.47
C SER A 199 -2.70 6.63 21.81
N ALA A 200 -3.27 5.68 21.08
CA ALA A 200 -4.61 5.15 21.34
C ALA A 200 -4.70 4.49 22.73
N LEU A 201 -3.71 3.70 23.13
CA LEU A 201 -3.64 3.12 24.47
C LEU A 201 -3.60 4.17 25.60
N LYS A 202 -3.07 5.36 25.30
CA LYS A 202 -3.00 6.52 26.22
C LYS A 202 -4.15 7.51 26.04
N GLY A 203 -5.23 7.12 25.36
CA GLY A 203 -6.42 7.95 25.17
C GLY A 203 -6.28 9.08 24.17
N GLY A 204 -5.39 8.93 23.17
CA GLY A 204 -5.23 9.89 22.08
C GLY A 204 -4.21 11.00 22.33
N VAL A 205 -3.30 10.80 23.26
CA VAL A 205 -2.26 11.79 23.55
C VAL A 205 -1.39 12.00 22.30
N LEU A 206 -1.12 13.27 21.97
CA LEU A 206 -0.20 13.63 20.88
C LEU A 206 1.21 13.16 21.22
N MET A 207 1.81 12.35 20.36
CA MET A 207 3.13 11.75 20.55
C MET A 207 4.05 12.10 19.38
N ASP A 208 5.35 12.25 19.68
CA ASP A 208 6.38 12.38 18.67
C ASP A 208 6.63 11.05 17.97
N VAL A 209 6.79 11.07 16.66
CA VAL A 209 7.19 9.90 15.86
C VAL A 209 8.69 9.94 15.67
N PRO A 210 9.45 8.93 16.13
CA PRO A 210 10.88 8.88 15.92
C PRO A 210 11.24 8.84 14.44
N ASP A 211 12.17 9.69 14.01
CA ASP A 211 12.81 9.61 12.69
C ASP A 211 14.20 8.97 12.85
N PHE A 212 14.44 7.86 12.19
CA PHE A 212 15.72 7.17 12.16
C PHE A 212 16.67 7.69 11.07
N GLY A 213 16.31 8.79 10.45
CA GLY A 213 17.06 9.39 9.33
C GLY A 213 16.85 8.66 8.01
N GLY A 214 17.72 8.96 7.07
CA GLY A 214 17.77 8.30 5.76
C GLY A 214 18.93 7.33 5.65
N ALA A 215 18.94 6.56 4.56
CA ALA A 215 20.09 5.73 4.22
C ALA A 215 21.35 6.61 4.03
N PRO A 216 22.56 6.06 4.28
CA PRO A 216 23.80 6.80 4.08
C PRO A 216 23.88 7.37 2.66
N GLU A 217 24.27 8.63 2.54
CA GLU A 217 24.30 9.36 1.24
C GLU A 217 25.26 8.72 0.22
N ASN A 218 26.32 8.05 0.70
CA ASN A 218 27.28 7.36 -0.13
C ASN A 218 26.85 5.98 -0.62
N TRP A 219 25.65 5.53 -0.27
CA TRP A 219 25.11 4.27 -0.77
C TRP A 219 24.40 4.51 -2.10
N GLU A 220 24.91 3.86 -3.14
CA GLU A 220 24.27 3.90 -4.45
C GLU A 220 22.88 3.25 -4.41
N ARG A 221 21.92 3.91 -5.04
CA ARG A 221 20.57 3.37 -5.19
C ARG A 221 20.46 2.53 -6.46
N ILE A 222 19.58 1.52 -6.43
CA ILE A 222 19.20 0.79 -7.64
C ILE A 222 18.59 1.80 -8.62
N THR A 223 19.11 1.81 -9.85
CA THR A 223 18.52 2.55 -10.95
C THR A 223 17.77 1.58 -11.86
N TYR A 224 16.56 1.95 -12.24
CA TYR A 224 15.79 1.23 -13.26
C TYR A 224 16.08 1.92 -14.60
N GLU A 225 17.11 1.48 -15.30
CA GLU A 225 17.29 1.89 -16.68
C GLU A 225 16.22 1.22 -17.52
N LEU A 226 15.30 2.02 -18.02
CA LEU A 226 14.25 1.58 -18.92
C LEU A 226 14.90 1.15 -20.22
N LYS A 227 14.98 -0.11 -20.46
CA LYS A 227 14.99 -0.85 -21.73
C LYS A 227 16.08 -1.92 -21.94
N ASP A 228 17.34 -1.68 -21.70
CA ASP A 228 18.36 -2.59 -22.27
C ASP A 228 18.91 -3.63 -21.28
N ASN A 229 18.80 -3.41 -19.97
CA ASN A 229 19.32 -4.32 -18.96
C ASN A 229 18.36 -5.43 -18.51
N TYR A 230 17.10 -5.40 -18.92
CA TYR A 230 16.12 -6.43 -18.53
C TYR A 230 16.35 -7.78 -19.20
N GLU A 231 16.98 -7.83 -20.35
CA GLU A 231 17.37 -9.10 -20.96
C GLU A 231 18.50 -9.78 -20.21
N ASP A 232 19.38 -8.98 -19.62
CA ASP A 232 20.52 -9.47 -18.85
C ASP A 232 20.14 -9.96 -17.44
N THR A 233 19.12 -9.36 -16.82
CA THR A 233 18.62 -9.84 -15.52
C THR A 233 17.87 -11.16 -15.63
N SER A 234 17.43 -11.57 -16.82
CA SER A 234 16.87 -12.92 -17.00
C SER A 234 17.90 -14.02 -16.74
N LYS A 235 19.19 -13.74 -16.81
CA LYS A 235 20.27 -14.66 -16.45
C LYS A 235 20.35 -14.94 -14.95
N PHE A 236 19.85 -14.02 -14.12
CA PHE A 236 19.80 -14.20 -12.65
C PHE A 236 18.65 -15.08 -12.21
N TYR A 237 17.68 -15.28 -13.06
CA TYR A 237 16.48 -16.07 -12.80
C TYR A 237 16.46 -17.37 -13.64
N GLU A 238 17.63 -17.96 -13.89
CA GLU A 238 17.65 -19.35 -14.32
C GLU A 238 17.06 -20.20 -13.18
N VAL A 239 15.74 -20.37 -13.24
CA VAL A 239 15.04 -21.31 -12.37
C VAL A 239 15.61 -22.68 -12.68
N PRO A 240 16.22 -23.39 -11.72
CA PRO A 240 16.67 -24.74 -11.95
C PRO A 240 15.51 -25.54 -12.56
N SER A 241 15.76 -26.24 -13.64
CA SER A 241 14.75 -26.91 -14.49
C SER A 241 13.83 -27.90 -13.77
N GLY A 242 14.00 -28.13 -12.48
CA GLY A 242 13.15 -28.96 -11.63
C GLY A 242 12.02 -28.24 -10.89
N TYR A 243 11.95 -26.91 -10.94
CA TYR A 243 10.94 -26.15 -10.18
C TYR A 243 9.67 -25.79 -10.98
N LEU A 244 9.68 -25.94 -12.30
CA LEU A 244 8.55 -25.61 -13.17
C LEU A 244 7.71 -26.86 -13.57
N SER A 245 8.01 -28.01 -13.01
CA SER A 245 7.32 -29.26 -13.32
C SER A 245 6.56 -29.84 -12.11
N LYS A 246 5.73 -29.03 -11.47
CA LYS A 246 4.66 -29.57 -10.59
C LYS A 246 3.42 -28.71 -10.69
#